data_3b21c2f6be51a6c57fb9c1bb9d242d4a
#
_entry.id   3b21c2f6be51a6c57fb9c1bb9d242d4a
#
_cell.length_a   1.000
_cell.length_b   1.000
_cell.length_c   1.000
_cell.angle_alpha   90.00
_cell.angle_beta   90.00
_cell.angle_gamma   90.00
#
_symmetry.space_group_name_H-M   'P 1'
#
loop_
_entity.id
_entity.type
_entity.pdbx_description
1 polymer ?
#
loop_
_entity_poly.entity_id
_entity_poly.type
_entity_poly.pdbx_seq_one_letter_code
_entity_poly.pdbx_strand_id
1 'polypeptide(L)'
;YLNSLSPAGRRTQHTALNNLAYIFSDGKISEALDFPWEVLRYEHTNGLAAYMVDIGYAKSTVNKHLVALRRVLAEAYQLGLYTDHNDYYRAANVKSLRTAPLPRGRTLKLEELRRLTQTCLQDAHNPTLGVRDAAIITVLYAAALRRQEIVDLNLADVDLKEGKLSILGKGSKRRQVYLQPDAVAALEAWLGLRGRHIGPLFTRVTK
;
A
#
# COMPACT_ATOMS: atom_id res chain seq x y z
N TYR A 1 -7.96 -14.60 11.37
CA TYR A 1 -6.73 -14.06 10.80
C TYR A 1 -6.94 -12.70 10.12
N LEU A 2 -7.82 -12.59 9.09
CA LEU A 2 -8.02 -11.32 8.37
C LEU A 2 -8.44 -10.16 9.30
N ASN A 3 -9.19 -10.43 10.35
CA ASN A 3 -9.65 -9.42 11.30
C ASN A 3 -8.54 -8.81 12.16
N SER A 4 -7.40 -9.50 12.31
CA SER A 4 -6.24 -8.97 13.03
C SER A 4 -5.40 -8.00 12.22
N LEU A 5 -5.71 -7.83 10.92
CA LEU A 5 -4.94 -7.00 10.01
C LEU A 5 -5.49 -5.57 9.91
N SER A 6 -4.60 -4.63 9.56
CA SER A 6 -5.03 -3.29 9.16
C SER A 6 -5.95 -3.34 7.94
N PRO A 7 -6.83 -2.35 7.70
CA PRO A 7 -7.75 -2.36 6.55
C PRO A 7 -7.07 -2.58 5.19
N ALA A 8 -5.91 -1.96 4.97
CA ALA A 8 -5.13 -2.15 3.74
C ALA A 8 -4.51 -3.54 3.66
N GLY A 9 -3.97 -4.06 4.78
CA GLY A 9 -3.44 -5.41 4.88
C GLY A 9 -4.51 -6.47 4.64
N ARG A 10 -5.69 -6.29 5.25
CA ARG A 10 -6.85 -7.16 5.08
C ARG A 10 -7.25 -7.29 3.61
N ARG A 11 -7.41 -6.16 2.91
CA ARG A 11 -7.76 -6.15 1.49
C ARG A 11 -6.74 -6.91 0.65
N THR A 12 -5.45 -6.66 0.88
CA THR A 12 -4.37 -7.32 0.14
C THR A 12 -4.36 -8.84 0.38
N GLN A 13 -4.52 -9.26 1.64
CA GLN A 13 -4.53 -10.68 1.98
C GLN A 13 -5.80 -11.37 1.50
N HIS A 14 -6.95 -10.73 1.61
CA HIS A 14 -8.23 -11.26 1.10
C HIS A 14 -8.14 -11.50 -0.42
N THR A 15 -7.67 -10.53 -1.19
CA THR A 15 -7.47 -10.71 -2.64
C THR A 15 -6.52 -11.87 -2.95
N ALA A 16 -5.43 -12.01 -2.19
CA ALA A 16 -4.49 -13.10 -2.41
C ALA A 16 -5.13 -14.48 -2.09
N LEU A 17 -5.92 -14.56 -1.03
CA LEU A 17 -6.63 -15.80 -0.66
C LEU A 17 -7.72 -16.13 -1.67
N ASN A 18 -8.49 -15.17 -2.16
CA ASN A 18 -9.49 -15.41 -3.21
C ASN A 18 -8.84 -15.97 -4.46
N ASN A 19 -7.72 -15.42 -4.90
CA ASN A 19 -6.96 -15.93 -6.04
C ASN A 19 -6.47 -17.36 -5.80
N LEU A 20 -6.01 -17.69 -4.59
CA LEU A 20 -5.57 -19.04 -4.24
C LEU A 20 -6.74 -20.02 -4.20
N ALA A 21 -7.89 -19.65 -3.64
CA ALA A 21 -9.09 -20.46 -3.64
C ALA A 21 -9.53 -20.78 -5.08
N TYR A 22 -9.48 -19.81 -5.97
CA TYR A 22 -9.76 -19.97 -7.39
C TYR A 22 -8.78 -20.96 -8.05
N ILE A 23 -7.48 -20.81 -7.79
CA ILE A 23 -6.44 -21.71 -8.34
C ILE A 23 -6.63 -23.13 -7.83
N PHE A 24 -6.77 -23.33 -6.51
CA PHE A 24 -6.88 -24.67 -5.93
C PHE A 24 -8.21 -25.39 -6.23
N SER A 25 -9.23 -24.65 -6.62
CA SER A 25 -10.53 -25.20 -6.98
C SER A 25 -10.77 -25.34 -8.50
N ASP A 26 -9.74 -25.14 -9.32
CA ASP A 26 -9.85 -25.08 -10.78
C ASP A 26 -10.95 -24.12 -11.26
N GLY A 27 -10.98 -22.94 -10.64
CA GLY A 27 -11.92 -21.88 -10.99
C GLY A 27 -13.33 -21.99 -10.40
N LYS A 28 -13.61 -22.98 -9.55
CA LYS A 28 -14.96 -23.22 -9.01
C LYS A 28 -15.31 -22.35 -7.81
N ILE A 29 -14.30 -21.95 -7.01
CA ILE A 29 -14.47 -21.14 -5.80
C ILE A 29 -13.71 -19.83 -5.95
N SER A 30 -14.42 -18.71 -5.92
CA SER A 30 -13.84 -17.37 -6.04
C SER A 30 -13.64 -16.66 -4.69
N GLU A 31 -14.35 -17.09 -3.65
CA GLU A 31 -14.28 -16.51 -2.33
C GLU A 31 -13.47 -17.37 -1.36
N ALA A 32 -12.50 -16.77 -0.71
CA ALA A 32 -11.59 -17.44 0.22
C ALA A 32 -12.30 -18.06 1.44
N LEU A 33 -13.45 -17.51 1.82
CA LEU A 33 -14.23 -18.02 2.96
C LEU A 33 -14.96 -19.33 2.65
N ASP A 34 -15.20 -19.62 1.37
CA ASP A 34 -15.89 -20.83 0.93
C ASP A 34 -14.93 -21.99 0.65
N PHE A 35 -13.62 -21.69 0.66
CA PHE A 35 -12.60 -22.71 0.37
C PHE A 35 -12.18 -23.46 1.64
N PRO A 36 -12.22 -24.80 1.66
CA PRO A 36 -11.83 -25.63 2.80
C PRO A 36 -10.30 -25.73 2.89
N TRP A 37 -9.64 -24.75 3.51
CA TRP A 37 -8.17 -24.65 3.56
C TRP A 37 -7.49 -25.85 4.19
N GLU A 38 -8.15 -26.54 5.10
CA GLU A 38 -7.67 -27.73 5.82
C GLU A 38 -7.52 -28.97 4.94
N VAL A 39 -8.11 -28.98 3.74
CA VAL A 39 -7.93 -30.09 2.81
C VAL A 39 -6.59 -30.08 2.09
N LEU A 40 -5.89 -28.93 2.13
CA LEU A 40 -4.62 -28.77 1.44
C LEU A 40 -3.54 -29.65 2.07
N ARG A 41 -2.80 -30.36 1.19
CA ARG A 41 -1.67 -31.21 1.51
C ARG A 41 -0.45 -30.78 0.72
N TYR A 42 0.68 -31.40 0.97
CA TYR A 42 1.94 -31.11 0.29
C TYR A 42 1.80 -31.14 -1.25
N GLU A 43 1.13 -32.13 -1.78
CA GLU A 43 0.93 -32.29 -3.23
C GLU A 43 0.18 -31.12 -3.86
N HIS A 44 -0.73 -30.48 -3.13
CA HIS A 44 -1.46 -29.30 -3.62
C HIS A 44 -0.60 -28.02 -3.60
N THR A 45 0.26 -27.90 -2.61
CA THR A 45 1.06 -26.67 -2.41
C THR A 45 2.43 -26.71 -3.06
N ASN A 46 2.93 -27.95 -3.28
CA ASN A 46 4.19 -28.17 -4.00
C ASN A 46 4.01 -27.78 -5.47
N GLY A 47 4.90 -26.92 -5.97
CA GLY A 47 4.81 -26.42 -7.34
C GLY A 47 3.91 -25.19 -7.54
N LEU A 48 3.08 -24.79 -6.56
CA LEU A 48 2.22 -23.61 -6.68
C LEU A 48 2.99 -22.37 -7.13
N ALA A 49 4.18 -22.14 -6.56
CA ALA A 49 4.99 -20.98 -6.90
C ALA A 49 5.45 -20.98 -8.37
N ALA A 50 5.83 -22.14 -8.89
CA ALA A 50 6.19 -22.32 -10.30
C ALA A 50 4.96 -22.09 -11.20
N TYR A 51 3.85 -22.77 -10.90
CA TYR A 51 2.59 -22.59 -11.63
C TYR A 51 2.17 -21.13 -11.72
N MET A 52 2.20 -20.38 -10.59
CA MET A 52 1.82 -18.96 -10.60
C MET A 52 2.75 -18.11 -11.47
N VAL A 53 4.04 -18.44 -11.52
CA VAL A 53 4.98 -17.74 -12.42
C VAL A 53 4.64 -18.05 -13.87
N ASP A 54 4.36 -19.30 -14.20
CA ASP A 54 4.06 -19.77 -15.56
C ASP A 54 2.78 -19.11 -16.13
N ILE A 55 1.77 -18.89 -15.28
CA ILE A 55 0.56 -18.13 -15.67
C ILE A 55 0.73 -16.61 -15.60
N GLY A 56 1.97 -16.10 -15.44
CA GLY A 56 2.32 -14.69 -15.62
C GLY A 56 2.39 -13.84 -14.35
N TYR A 57 2.29 -14.41 -13.15
CA TYR A 57 2.44 -13.60 -11.93
C TYR A 57 3.91 -13.20 -11.70
N ALA A 58 4.14 -11.94 -11.37
CA ALA A 58 5.46 -11.49 -10.93
C ALA A 58 5.87 -12.21 -9.63
N LYS A 59 7.15 -12.59 -9.48
CA LYS A 59 7.67 -13.30 -8.29
C LYS A 59 7.33 -12.62 -6.96
N SER A 60 7.33 -11.29 -6.92
CA SER A 60 6.93 -10.54 -5.71
C SER A 60 5.45 -10.70 -5.38
N THR A 61 4.61 -10.85 -6.39
CA THR A 61 3.17 -11.13 -6.22
C THR A 61 2.97 -12.56 -5.76
N VAL A 62 3.65 -13.54 -6.36
CA VAL A 62 3.66 -14.93 -5.89
C VAL A 62 4.02 -14.99 -4.41
N ASN A 63 5.11 -14.34 -4.00
CA ASN A 63 5.51 -14.32 -2.58
C ASN A 63 4.43 -13.77 -1.64
N LYS A 64 3.63 -12.80 -2.07
CA LYS A 64 2.49 -12.31 -1.28
C LYS A 64 1.42 -13.38 -1.11
N HIS A 65 1.13 -14.15 -2.17
CA HIS A 65 0.19 -15.27 -2.11
C HIS A 65 0.70 -16.39 -1.21
N LEU A 66 2.00 -16.73 -1.29
CA LEU A 66 2.60 -17.73 -0.41
C LEU A 66 2.59 -17.30 1.07
N VAL A 67 2.72 -16.00 1.35
CA VAL A 67 2.54 -15.47 2.73
C VAL A 67 1.10 -15.64 3.18
N ALA A 68 0.12 -15.32 2.33
CA ALA A 68 -1.30 -15.50 2.64
C ALA A 68 -1.64 -16.97 2.90
N LEU A 69 -1.15 -17.88 2.03
CA LEU A 69 -1.33 -19.32 2.19
C LEU A 69 -0.80 -19.81 3.53
N ARG A 70 0.46 -19.53 3.84
CA ARG A 70 1.06 -19.96 5.13
C ARG A 70 0.25 -19.47 6.33
N ARG A 71 -0.29 -18.26 6.25
CA ARG A 71 -1.10 -17.69 7.35
C ARG A 71 -2.44 -18.38 7.49
N VAL A 72 -3.17 -18.61 6.41
CA VAL A 72 -4.48 -19.29 6.51
C VAL A 72 -4.33 -20.74 6.95
N LEU A 73 -3.30 -21.46 6.48
CA LEU A 73 -3.03 -22.83 6.95
C LEU A 73 -2.65 -22.86 8.43
N ALA A 74 -1.87 -21.87 8.89
CA ALA A 74 -1.55 -21.78 10.32
C ALA A 74 -2.80 -21.54 11.18
N GLU A 75 -3.73 -20.69 10.74
CA GLU A 75 -5.01 -20.50 11.43
C GLU A 75 -5.87 -21.76 11.42
N ALA A 76 -5.96 -22.46 10.27
CA ALA A 76 -6.67 -23.74 10.18
C ALA A 76 -6.10 -24.78 11.16
N TYR A 77 -4.77 -24.82 11.30
CA TYR A 77 -4.11 -25.68 12.28
C TYR A 77 -4.43 -25.27 13.72
N GLN A 78 -4.36 -23.98 14.04
CA GLN A 78 -4.69 -23.48 15.39
C GLN A 78 -6.16 -23.75 15.78
N LEU A 79 -7.05 -23.76 14.79
CA LEU A 79 -8.47 -24.11 14.99
C LEU A 79 -8.70 -25.64 15.09
N GLY A 80 -7.64 -26.46 15.02
CA GLY A 80 -7.76 -27.91 15.13
C GLY A 80 -8.36 -28.59 13.89
N LEU A 81 -8.40 -27.88 12.74
CA LEU A 81 -8.97 -28.41 11.51
C LEU A 81 -8.02 -29.42 10.82
N TYR A 82 -6.72 -29.38 11.10
CA TYR A 82 -5.77 -30.40 10.70
C TYR A 82 -5.69 -31.51 11.74
N THR A 83 -5.92 -32.74 11.32
CA THR A 83 -5.84 -33.92 12.20
C THR A 83 -4.39 -34.41 12.41
N ASP A 84 -3.50 -34.15 11.45
CA ASP A 84 -2.09 -34.49 11.55
C ASP A 84 -1.23 -33.23 11.42
N HIS A 85 -0.31 -33.04 12.38
CA HIS A 85 0.67 -31.97 12.38
C HIS A 85 1.58 -32.03 11.16
N ASN A 86 1.99 -33.22 10.71
CA ASN A 86 2.87 -33.38 9.57
C ASN A 86 2.21 -32.91 8.27
N ASP A 87 0.92 -33.17 8.11
CA ASP A 87 0.17 -32.70 6.94
C ASP A 87 0.15 -31.19 6.84
N TYR A 88 -0.15 -30.52 7.97
CA TYR A 88 -0.06 -29.05 8.05
C TYR A 88 1.35 -28.57 7.77
N TYR A 89 2.36 -29.12 8.47
CA TYR A 89 3.75 -28.65 8.36
C TYR A 89 4.26 -28.75 6.92
N ARG A 90 4.00 -29.87 6.25
CA ARG A 90 4.41 -30.09 4.86
C ARG A 90 3.66 -29.18 3.89
N ALA A 91 2.34 -29.02 4.05
CA ALA A 91 1.52 -28.12 3.22
C ALA A 91 1.92 -26.65 3.39
N ALA A 92 2.25 -26.21 4.61
CA ALA A 92 2.63 -24.84 4.91
C ALA A 92 4.10 -24.51 4.58
N ASN A 93 4.97 -25.53 4.37
CA ASN A 93 6.41 -25.33 4.12
C ASN A 93 6.69 -24.93 2.64
N VAL A 94 5.96 -23.95 2.15
CA VAL A 94 6.20 -23.38 0.81
C VAL A 94 7.26 -22.30 0.88
N LYS A 95 8.33 -22.43 0.09
CA LYS A 95 9.44 -21.49 0.08
C LYS A 95 9.12 -20.28 -0.79
N SER A 96 9.49 -19.10 -0.30
CA SER A 96 9.42 -17.88 -1.11
C SER A 96 10.43 -17.90 -2.24
N LEU A 97 10.05 -17.35 -3.38
CA LEU A 97 10.93 -17.20 -4.54
C LEU A 97 11.98 -16.11 -4.28
N ARG A 98 13.20 -16.33 -4.73
CA ARG A 98 14.21 -15.29 -4.74
C ARG A 98 13.82 -14.21 -5.73
N THR A 99 13.68 -12.99 -5.24
CA THR A 99 13.41 -11.80 -6.06
C THR A 99 14.66 -10.93 -6.06
N ALA A 100 15.18 -10.60 -7.23
CA ALA A 100 16.06 -9.45 -7.35
C ALA A 100 15.17 -8.20 -7.35
N PRO A 101 15.30 -7.28 -6.40
CA PRO A 101 14.56 -6.03 -6.47
C PRO A 101 15.11 -5.22 -7.65
N LEU A 102 14.36 -5.17 -8.74
CA LEU A 102 14.62 -4.16 -9.76
C LEU A 102 14.28 -2.81 -9.14
N PRO A 103 15.18 -1.82 -9.21
CA PRO A 103 14.86 -0.46 -8.78
C PRO A 103 13.66 0.03 -9.57
N ARG A 104 12.57 0.31 -8.88
CA ARG A 104 11.36 0.87 -9.49
C ARG A 104 11.52 2.37 -9.57
N GLY A 105 11.59 2.87 -10.78
CA GLY A 105 11.78 4.28 -11.05
C GLY A 105 13.26 4.70 -10.98
N ARG A 106 13.47 5.97 -11.18
CA ARG A 106 14.76 6.63 -11.06
C ARG A 106 14.70 7.77 -10.05
N THR A 107 15.82 8.16 -9.53
CA THR A 107 15.92 9.36 -8.69
C THR A 107 15.67 10.60 -9.56
N LEU A 108 14.78 11.47 -9.09
CA LEU A 108 14.58 12.78 -9.70
C LEU A 108 15.67 13.75 -9.23
N LYS A 109 16.24 14.51 -10.15
CA LYS A 109 17.12 15.62 -9.82
C LYS A 109 16.31 16.79 -9.30
N LEU A 110 16.92 17.62 -8.44
CA LEU A 110 16.24 18.81 -7.88
C LEU A 110 15.68 19.72 -8.98
N GLU A 111 16.43 19.87 -10.09
CA GLU A 111 16.02 20.65 -11.25
C GLU A 111 14.76 20.12 -11.92
N GLU A 112 14.62 18.79 -11.99
CA GLU A 112 13.41 18.14 -12.54
C GLU A 112 12.20 18.37 -11.63
N LEU A 113 12.40 18.33 -10.31
CA LEU A 113 11.35 18.65 -9.33
C LEU A 113 10.90 20.10 -9.47
N ARG A 114 11.83 21.04 -9.62
CA ARG A 114 11.52 22.45 -9.85
C ARG A 114 10.70 22.65 -11.13
N ARG A 115 11.09 21.99 -12.22
CA ARG A 115 10.33 22.02 -13.47
C ARG A 115 8.94 21.44 -13.33
N LEU A 116 8.79 20.32 -12.61
CA LEU A 116 7.47 19.73 -12.34
C LEU A 116 6.56 20.68 -11.58
N THR A 117 7.05 21.27 -10.49
CA THR A 117 6.26 22.25 -9.71
C THR A 117 5.93 23.48 -10.53
N GLN A 118 6.87 23.98 -11.32
CA GLN A 118 6.64 25.13 -12.21
C GLN A 118 5.59 24.82 -13.28
N THR A 119 5.64 23.65 -13.89
CA THR A 119 4.62 23.21 -14.86
C THR A 119 3.23 23.16 -14.23
N CYS A 120 3.12 22.67 -13.00
CA CYS A 120 1.84 22.69 -12.27
C CYS A 120 1.34 24.13 -12.06
N LEU A 121 2.21 25.04 -11.62
CA LEU A 121 1.84 26.43 -11.36
C LEU A 121 1.48 27.22 -12.63
N GLN A 122 1.94 26.78 -13.79
CA GLN A 122 1.65 27.37 -15.10
C GLN A 122 0.43 26.77 -15.79
N ASP A 123 -0.30 25.84 -15.14
CA ASP A 123 -1.52 25.25 -15.71
C ASP A 123 -2.64 26.28 -15.86
N ALA A 124 -2.76 26.84 -17.05
CA ALA A 124 -3.78 27.82 -17.38
C ALA A 124 -5.20 27.20 -17.47
N HIS A 125 -5.34 25.89 -17.66
CA HIS A 125 -6.64 25.23 -17.76
C HIS A 125 -7.30 25.03 -16.40
N ASN A 126 -6.49 24.76 -15.37
CA ASN A 126 -6.98 24.60 -14.01
C ASN A 126 -5.95 25.11 -12.98
N PRO A 127 -5.85 26.43 -12.79
CA PRO A 127 -4.87 27.03 -11.89
C PRO A 127 -4.97 26.51 -10.45
N THR A 128 -6.19 26.27 -9.96
CA THR A 128 -6.41 25.72 -8.61
C THR A 128 -5.84 24.33 -8.46
N LEU A 129 -6.01 23.49 -9.47
CA LEU A 129 -5.42 22.15 -9.52
C LEU A 129 -3.90 22.23 -9.55
N GLY A 130 -3.36 23.14 -10.36
CA GLY A 130 -1.92 23.38 -10.46
C GLY A 130 -1.27 23.76 -9.15
N VAL A 131 -1.87 24.69 -8.39
CA VAL A 131 -1.38 25.09 -7.07
C VAL A 131 -1.44 23.92 -6.09
N ARG A 132 -2.53 23.14 -6.08
CA ARG A 132 -2.63 21.94 -5.24
C ARG A 132 -1.53 20.94 -5.55
N ASP A 133 -1.34 20.60 -6.81
CA ASP A 133 -0.40 19.59 -7.25
C ASP A 133 1.05 20.02 -7.02
N ALA A 134 1.37 21.29 -7.23
CA ALA A 134 2.66 21.87 -6.84
C ALA A 134 2.92 21.73 -5.33
N ALA A 135 1.93 22.02 -4.49
CA ALA A 135 2.04 21.85 -3.05
C ALA A 135 2.23 20.38 -2.65
N ILE A 136 1.49 19.45 -3.28
CA ILE A 136 1.66 18.00 -3.06
C ILE A 136 3.09 17.55 -3.39
N ILE A 137 3.63 17.92 -4.56
CA ILE A 137 4.98 17.54 -4.98
C ILE A 137 6.02 18.09 -4.01
N THR A 138 5.89 19.37 -3.65
CA THR A 138 6.83 20.05 -2.77
C THR A 138 6.84 19.42 -1.38
N VAL A 139 5.67 19.14 -0.79
CA VAL A 139 5.56 18.53 0.54
C VAL A 139 6.03 17.08 0.54
N LEU A 140 5.72 16.31 -0.51
CA LEU A 140 6.23 14.93 -0.67
C LEU A 140 7.76 14.91 -0.62
N TYR A 141 8.39 15.82 -1.34
CA TYR A 141 9.84 15.92 -1.38
C TYR A 141 10.42 16.41 -0.06
N ALA A 142 9.93 17.54 0.46
CA ALA A 142 10.47 18.19 1.65
C ALA A 142 10.34 17.33 2.92
N ALA A 143 9.23 16.59 3.06
CA ALA A 143 8.95 15.76 4.24
C ALA A 143 9.22 14.27 4.03
N ALA A 144 9.71 13.86 2.86
CA ALA A 144 9.95 12.47 2.47
C ALA A 144 8.75 11.56 2.80
N LEU A 145 7.54 12.02 2.45
CA LEU A 145 6.31 11.32 2.76
C LEU A 145 6.08 10.11 1.85
N ARG A 146 5.49 9.05 2.42
CA ARG A 146 4.89 8.01 1.61
C ARG A 146 3.60 8.52 0.96
N ARG A 147 3.25 7.97 -0.20
CA ARG A 147 2.00 8.33 -0.89
C ARG A 147 0.77 8.28 0.02
N GLN A 148 0.66 7.28 0.87
CA GLN A 148 -0.49 7.17 1.78
C GLN A 148 -0.44 8.23 2.90
N GLU A 149 0.74 8.56 3.39
CA GLU A 149 0.90 9.56 4.45
C GLU A 149 0.41 10.94 4.00
N ILE A 150 0.70 11.36 2.76
CA ILE A 150 0.22 12.65 2.26
C ILE A 150 -1.30 12.64 1.99
N VAL A 151 -1.87 11.51 1.58
CA VAL A 151 -3.32 11.37 1.40
C VAL A 151 -4.07 11.44 2.73
N ASP A 152 -3.49 10.91 3.80
CA ASP A 152 -4.09 10.84 5.12
C ASP A 152 -3.91 12.13 5.94
N LEU A 153 -3.09 13.10 5.46
CA LEU A 153 -2.92 14.39 6.14
C LEU A 153 -4.22 15.18 6.20
N ASN A 154 -4.50 15.71 7.38
CA ASN A 154 -5.59 16.64 7.62
C ASN A 154 -5.07 18.04 7.91
N LEU A 155 -5.92 19.05 7.79
CA LEU A 155 -5.56 20.43 8.15
C LEU A 155 -5.04 20.53 9.59
N ALA A 156 -5.60 19.75 10.50
CA ALA A 156 -5.19 19.73 11.90
C ALA A 156 -3.76 19.21 12.15
N ASP A 157 -3.18 18.50 11.15
CA ASP A 157 -1.83 17.96 11.23
C ASP A 157 -0.76 18.98 10.80
N VAL A 158 -1.18 20.20 10.39
CA VAL A 158 -0.31 21.26 9.85
C VAL A 158 -0.24 22.43 10.81
N ASP A 159 0.96 22.79 11.23
CA ASP A 159 1.27 24.04 11.90
C ASP A 159 2.17 24.90 11.00
N LEU A 160 1.55 25.85 10.30
CA LEU A 160 2.28 26.72 9.36
C LEU A 160 3.22 27.69 10.06
N LYS A 161 2.92 28.09 11.31
CA LYS A 161 3.76 29.03 12.07
C LYS A 161 5.10 28.41 12.40
N GLU A 162 5.06 27.16 12.84
CA GLU A 162 6.26 26.38 13.14
C GLU A 162 6.81 25.61 11.92
N GLY A 163 6.13 25.69 10.78
CA GLY A 163 6.47 24.87 9.59
C GLY A 163 6.42 23.36 9.86
N LYS A 164 5.54 22.91 10.74
CA LYS A 164 5.54 21.55 11.27
C LYS A 164 4.39 20.72 10.73
N LEU A 165 4.69 19.47 10.35
CA LEU A 165 3.71 18.44 10.01
C LEU A 165 3.74 17.33 11.03
N SER A 166 2.56 16.90 11.48
CA SER A 166 2.35 15.71 12.32
C SER A 166 1.88 14.54 11.45
N ILE A 167 2.73 13.54 11.26
CA ILE A 167 2.49 12.46 10.29
C ILE A 167 2.18 11.16 11.03
N LEU A 168 1.07 10.52 10.69
CA LEU A 168 0.71 9.20 11.18
C LEU A 168 1.33 8.14 10.25
N GLY A 169 2.35 7.44 10.74
CA GLY A 169 3.03 6.39 10.01
C GLY A 169 2.44 4.99 10.24
N LYS A 170 3.06 3.99 9.63
CA LYS A 170 2.69 2.58 9.79
C LYS A 170 2.74 2.16 11.27
N GLY A 171 1.68 1.47 11.72
CA GLY A 171 1.57 1.01 13.11
C GLY A 171 1.18 2.11 14.09
N SER A 172 0.46 3.13 13.62
CA SER A 172 -0.03 4.27 14.44
C SER A 172 1.08 5.09 15.10
N LYS A 173 2.32 5.00 14.59
CA LYS A 173 3.43 5.79 15.09
C LYS A 173 3.36 7.20 14.52
N ARG A 174 3.28 8.21 15.39
CA ARG A 174 3.34 9.61 14.98
C ARG A 174 4.79 10.07 14.91
N ARG A 175 5.13 10.86 13.87
CA ARG A 175 6.37 11.60 13.76
C ARG A 175 6.09 13.05 13.37
N GLN A 176 6.97 13.93 13.75
CA GLN A 176 6.95 15.33 13.34
C GLN A 176 8.04 15.56 12.29
N VAL A 177 7.73 16.37 11.30
CA VAL A 177 8.67 16.81 10.28
C VAL A 177 8.56 18.31 10.16
N TYR A 178 9.70 19.01 10.07
CA TYR A 178 9.75 20.43 9.85
C TYR A 178 10.00 20.73 8.37
N LEU A 179 9.16 21.57 7.81
CA LEU A 179 9.23 21.96 6.41
C LEU A 179 10.18 23.13 6.22
N GLN A 180 10.88 23.14 5.11
CA GLN A 180 11.62 24.30 4.65
C GLN A 180 10.66 25.41 4.20
N PRO A 181 11.11 26.69 4.18
CA PRO A 181 10.25 27.84 3.84
C PRO A 181 9.50 27.69 2.51
N ASP A 182 10.13 27.12 1.49
CA ASP A 182 9.50 26.91 0.18
C ASP A 182 8.27 25.96 0.26
N ALA A 183 8.36 24.95 1.10
CA ALA A 183 7.27 24.00 1.29
C ALA A 183 6.13 24.59 2.15
N VAL A 184 6.47 25.46 3.11
CA VAL A 184 5.48 26.24 3.87
C VAL A 184 4.74 27.17 2.92
N ALA A 185 5.46 27.96 2.09
CA ALA A 185 4.86 28.88 1.12
C ALA A 185 3.93 28.14 0.12
N ALA A 186 4.33 26.95 -0.37
CA ALA A 186 3.49 26.15 -1.25
C ALA A 186 2.19 25.69 -0.55
N LEU A 187 2.27 25.31 0.74
CA LEU A 187 1.08 24.97 1.52
C LEU A 187 0.19 26.18 1.80
N GLU A 188 0.76 27.33 2.09
CA GLU A 188 0.01 28.58 2.28
C GLU A 188 -0.77 28.96 1.02
N ALA A 189 -0.12 28.88 -0.14
CA ALA A 189 -0.77 29.15 -1.43
C ALA A 189 -1.94 28.19 -1.67
N TRP A 190 -1.75 26.89 -1.39
CA TRP A 190 -2.83 25.93 -1.49
C TRP A 190 -3.97 26.19 -0.50
N LEU A 191 -3.66 26.46 0.77
CA LEU A 191 -4.66 26.71 1.79
C LEU A 191 -5.43 28.01 1.56
N GLY A 192 -4.84 28.98 0.87
CA GLY A 192 -5.53 30.18 0.40
C GLY A 192 -6.67 29.86 -0.57
N LEU A 193 -6.52 28.84 -1.40
CA LEU A 193 -7.54 28.40 -2.37
C LEU A 193 -8.52 27.37 -1.77
N ARG A 194 -7.99 26.43 -1.00
CA ARG A 194 -8.79 25.37 -0.36
C ARG A 194 -9.70 25.90 0.74
N GLY A 195 -9.28 26.95 1.42
CA GLY A 195 -9.89 27.40 2.66
C GLY A 195 -9.46 26.58 3.88
N ARG A 196 -9.92 27.02 5.06
CA ARG A 196 -9.50 26.44 6.36
C ARG A 196 -10.54 25.53 7.00
N HIS A 197 -11.40 24.89 6.21
CA HIS A 197 -12.37 23.93 6.71
C HIS A 197 -11.67 22.66 7.24
N ILE A 198 -12.18 22.12 8.34
CA ILE A 198 -11.71 20.85 8.93
C ILE A 198 -11.81 19.72 7.91
N GLY A 199 -10.82 18.86 7.84
CA GLY A 199 -10.80 17.70 6.95
C GLY A 199 -9.46 17.51 6.23
N PRO A 200 -9.44 16.71 5.16
CA PRO A 200 -8.20 16.37 4.44
C PRO A 200 -7.44 17.60 3.98
N LEU A 201 -6.11 17.58 4.12
CA LEU A 201 -5.24 18.68 3.69
C LEU A 201 -5.36 18.94 2.19
N PHE A 202 -5.33 17.87 1.41
CA PHE A 202 -5.48 17.93 -0.04
C PHE A 202 -6.83 17.36 -0.45
N THR A 203 -7.67 18.19 -1.06
CA THR A 203 -9.02 17.85 -1.48
C THR A 203 -9.10 17.72 -2.99
N ARG A 204 -10.16 17.06 -3.47
CA ARG A 204 -10.48 17.05 -4.89
C ARG A 204 -10.84 18.47 -5.33
N VAL A 205 -10.26 18.91 -6.43
CA VAL A 205 -10.66 20.14 -7.13
C VAL A 205 -11.71 19.73 -8.17
N THR A 206 -12.92 20.22 -8.01
CA THR A 206 -13.97 20.12 -9.03
C THR A 206 -13.83 21.27 -10.01
N LYS A 207 -14.09 21.01 -11.27
CA LYS A 207 -14.20 22.06 -12.30
C LYS A 207 -15.39 22.97 -12.01
#